data_8a1f1f81626cb692d428c24dac03c924
#
_entry.id   8a1f1f81626cb692d428c24dac03c924
#
_cell.length_a   1.000
_cell.length_b   1.000
_cell.length_c   1.000
_cell.angle_alpha   90.00
_cell.angle_beta   90.00
_cell.angle_gamma   90.00
#
_symmetry.space_group_name_H-M   'P 1'
#
loop_
_entity.id
_entity.type
_entity.pdbx_description
1 polymer ?
#
loop_
_entity_poly.entity_id
_entity_poly.type
_entity_poly.pdbx_seq_one_letter_code
_entity_poly.pdbx_strand_id
1 'polypeptide(L)'
;MQFDARQAKALQAGDHMTVPDAPGLRLVCSTAGRAWVYRFKSPADDRMRQVKLGTWPVMSAAQAGAEWDRLRSMRDAGRDPAAERRAARQQGKVSAAAARDEIRHGRHTVARLMKDYIELHVVGRRAAKGLAELRRTVDTMLGPVADLAPESITRAIAYGLISGYKATPVQAANLRREMGAAWEWAHDSGRLGDEVPNWWRQILRGQLASAGKIVGGQHQGVVKRVLSIAEVGMVLRHLPHVSRLVSDLVTLYLWTGCRGAEIVAIEGREVVQAVDGWWWTIPKVKLKMARNPLTTDLRVPLVGRALTIAQSRMDVHGSGPLFPPVRGRAGHVAQKVVGVGVWWHQPGCKLHPEQVRPRWPVSDWAPHDLRRTVRTQLAWLGCPSDVAEAVLGHLQPGVEGVYNRHHYDAERREWLTRLAGCWEDAAGR
;
A
#
# COMPACT_ATOMS: atom_id res chain seq x y z
N MET A 1 -19.31 -61.39 -23.60
CA MET A 1 -18.03 -61.50 -22.89
C MET A 1 -18.02 -62.80 -22.10
N GLN A 2 -17.15 -63.76 -22.46
CA GLN A 2 -16.99 -65.01 -21.74
C GLN A 2 -16.14 -64.79 -20.49
N PHE A 3 -16.71 -65.05 -19.30
CA PHE A 3 -16.05 -64.93 -18.03
C PHE A 3 -16.35 -66.09 -17.11
N ASP A 4 -15.31 -66.83 -16.66
CA ASP A 4 -15.45 -67.94 -15.73
C ASP A 4 -15.24 -67.48 -14.28
N ALA A 5 -16.32 -67.40 -13.51
CA ALA A 5 -16.32 -67.02 -12.12
C ALA A 5 -15.61 -68.00 -11.17
N ARG A 6 -15.52 -69.29 -11.57
CA ARG A 6 -14.81 -70.36 -10.80
C ARG A 6 -13.31 -70.16 -10.93
N GLN A 7 -12.81 -69.88 -12.15
CA GLN A 7 -11.41 -69.52 -12.40
C GLN A 7 -11.04 -68.23 -11.71
N ALA A 8 -11.89 -67.26 -11.76
CA ALA A 8 -11.67 -65.94 -11.08
C ALA A 8 -11.51 -66.12 -9.56
N LYS A 9 -12.29 -67.02 -8.93
CA LYS A 9 -12.17 -67.31 -7.50
C LYS A 9 -10.88 -68.07 -7.15
N ALA A 10 -10.35 -68.87 -8.07
CA ALA A 10 -9.14 -69.66 -7.86
C ALA A 10 -7.83 -68.91 -8.04
N LEU A 11 -7.84 -67.66 -8.58
CA LEU A 11 -6.65 -66.83 -8.76
C LEU A 11 -5.95 -66.54 -7.44
N GLN A 12 -4.64 -66.73 -7.39
CA GLN A 12 -3.78 -66.41 -6.27
C GLN A 12 -3.11 -65.01 -6.46
N ALA A 13 -2.56 -64.47 -5.39
CA ALA A 13 -1.88 -63.18 -5.45
C ALA A 13 -0.68 -63.26 -6.42
N GLY A 14 -0.65 -62.39 -7.40
CA GLY A 14 0.31 -62.35 -8.52
C GLY A 14 -0.26 -62.85 -9.85
N ASP A 15 -1.36 -63.64 -9.81
CA ASP A 15 -1.97 -64.13 -11.02
C ASP A 15 -2.89 -63.16 -11.73
N HIS A 16 -3.14 -63.40 -12.99
CA HIS A 16 -4.15 -62.66 -13.75
C HIS A 16 -4.87 -63.60 -14.76
N MET A 17 -6.12 -63.24 -15.01
CA MET A 17 -6.96 -63.90 -16.03
C MET A 17 -7.28 -62.88 -17.12
N THR A 18 -7.04 -63.20 -18.37
CA THR A 18 -7.42 -62.41 -19.53
C THR A 18 -8.84 -62.72 -19.96
N VAL A 19 -9.53 -61.73 -20.54
CA VAL A 19 -10.88 -61.95 -21.10
C VAL A 19 -10.75 -62.07 -22.63
N PRO A 20 -11.11 -63.20 -23.22
CA PRO A 20 -10.86 -63.48 -24.65
C PRO A 20 -11.48 -62.45 -25.59
N ASP A 21 -12.73 -62.06 -25.34
CA ASP A 21 -13.49 -61.09 -26.17
C ASP A 21 -13.20 -59.64 -25.89
N ALA A 22 -12.27 -59.34 -24.96
CA ALA A 22 -11.93 -57.99 -24.54
C ALA A 22 -10.40 -57.80 -24.48
N PRO A 23 -9.71 -57.53 -25.60
CA PRO A 23 -8.27 -57.44 -25.67
C PRO A 23 -7.71 -56.38 -24.69
N GLY A 24 -6.78 -56.83 -23.83
CA GLY A 24 -6.18 -55.99 -22.79
C GLY A 24 -6.97 -55.89 -21.48
N LEU A 25 -8.21 -56.37 -21.42
CA LEU A 25 -8.96 -56.50 -20.17
C LEU A 25 -8.47 -57.70 -19.38
N ARG A 26 -8.14 -57.51 -18.11
CA ARG A 26 -7.64 -58.58 -17.21
C ARG A 26 -8.28 -58.46 -15.84
N LEU A 27 -8.51 -59.60 -15.22
CA LEU A 27 -8.73 -59.67 -13.78
C LEU A 27 -7.39 -59.98 -13.10
N VAL A 28 -6.85 -59.08 -12.35
CA VAL A 28 -5.56 -59.20 -11.65
C VAL A 28 -5.84 -59.49 -10.17
N CYS A 29 -5.20 -60.53 -9.62
CA CYS A 29 -5.24 -60.82 -8.19
C CYS A 29 -4.00 -60.25 -7.48
N SER A 30 -4.21 -59.53 -6.40
CA SER A 30 -3.15 -59.01 -5.53
C SER A 30 -3.44 -59.39 -4.08
N THR A 31 -2.53 -59.12 -3.17
CA THR A 31 -2.76 -59.29 -1.71
C THR A 31 -3.95 -58.48 -1.20
N ALA A 32 -4.31 -57.37 -1.86
CA ALA A 32 -5.46 -56.53 -1.53
C ALA A 32 -6.78 -56.99 -2.20
N GLY A 33 -6.77 -58.07 -2.96
CA GLY A 33 -7.95 -58.61 -3.65
C GLY A 33 -7.84 -58.60 -5.17
N ARG A 34 -8.99 -58.82 -5.84
CA ARG A 34 -9.06 -58.93 -7.29
C ARG A 34 -9.60 -57.68 -7.93
N ALA A 35 -8.93 -57.19 -8.99
CA ALA A 35 -9.29 -55.96 -9.65
C ALA A 35 -9.32 -56.12 -11.18
N TRP A 36 -10.32 -55.50 -11.81
CA TRP A 36 -10.39 -55.36 -13.25
C TRP A 36 -9.40 -54.29 -13.70
N VAL A 37 -8.53 -54.59 -14.66
CA VAL A 37 -7.49 -53.74 -15.19
C VAL A 37 -7.51 -53.78 -16.71
N TYR A 38 -7.56 -52.66 -17.35
CA TYR A 38 -7.36 -52.49 -18.78
C TYR A 38 -5.92 -52.12 -19.08
N ARG A 39 -5.23 -52.95 -19.82
CA ARG A 39 -3.85 -52.71 -20.28
C ARG A 39 -3.87 -52.43 -21.77
N PHE A 40 -3.27 -51.29 -22.15
CA PHE A 40 -3.30 -50.81 -23.53
C PHE A 40 -2.01 -50.05 -23.88
N LYS A 41 -1.76 -49.92 -25.19
CA LYS A 41 -0.70 -49.07 -25.70
C LYS A 41 -1.24 -47.62 -25.83
N SER A 42 -0.58 -46.67 -25.22
CA SER A 42 -1.01 -45.26 -25.23
C SER A 42 -0.88 -44.67 -26.63
N PRO A 43 -1.90 -44.01 -27.15
CA PRO A 43 -1.82 -43.36 -28.46
C PRO A 43 -0.89 -42.11 -28.48
N ALA A 44 -0.50 -41.61 -27.31
CA ALA A 44 0.33 -40.40 -27.20
C ALA A 44 1.85 -40.69 -27.34
N ASP A 45 2.32 -41.84 -26.83
CA ASP A 45 3.76 -42.16 -26.75
C ASP A 45 4.10 -43.64 -26.99
N ASP A 46 3.16 -44.41 -27.48
CA ASP A 46 3.28 -45.85 -27.78
C ASP A 46 3.67 -46.73 -26.58
N ARG A 47 3.69 -46.22 -25.37
CA ARG A 47 4.06 -46.95 -24.17
C ARG A 47 2.86 -47.75 -23.61
N MET A 48 3.19 -48.92 -23.04
CA MET A 48 2.17 -49.75 -22.36
C MET A 48 1.71 -49.05 -21.06
N ARG A 49 0.41 -48.85 -20.97
CA ARG A 49 -0.25 -48.30 -19.77
C ARG A 49 -1.35 -49.20 -19.29
N GLN A 50 -1.76 -48.99 -18.04
CA GLN A 50 -2.88 -49.74 -17.46
C GLN A 50 -3.77 -48.81 -16.61
N VAL A 51 -5.06 -49.11 -16.61
CA VAL A 51 -6.09 -48.39 -15.84
C VAL A 51 -6.90 -49.42 -15.05
N LYS A 52 -6.99 -49.27 -13.74
CA LYS A 52 -7.89 -50.07 -12.90
C LYS A 52 -9.33 -49.59 -13.14
N LEU A 53 -10.22 -50.52 -13.50
CA LEU A 53 -11.64 -50.24 -13.75
C LEU A 53 -12.45 -50.34 -12.46
N GLY A 54 -12.26 -51.40 -11.69
CA GLY A 54 -12.96 -51.63 -10.43
C GLY A 54 -12.45 -52.90 -9.73
N THR A 55 -13.08 -53.27 -8.64
CA THR A 55 -12.76 -54.48 -7.86
C THR A 55 -13.82 -55.55 -8.06
N TRP A 56 -13.39 -56.77 -8.31
CA TRP A 56 -14.29 -57.93 -8.36
C TRP A 56 -14.46 -58.51 -6.96
N PRO A 57 -15.68 -58.97 -6.52
CA PRO A 57 -16.92 -59.10 -7.30
C PRO A 57 -17.82 -57.81 -7.30
N VAL A 58 -17.43 -56.70 -6.64
CA VAL A 58 -18.24 -55.48 -6.58
C VAL A 58 -18.59 -54.95 -7.98
N MET A 59 -17.61 -54.95 -8.89
CA MET A 59 -17.83 -54.68 -10.30
C MET A 59 -17.97 -56.04 -11.01
N SER A 60 -19.14 -56.31 -11.59
CA SER A 60 -19.41 -57.52 -12.36
C SER A 60 -18.59 -57.55 -13.67
N ALA A 61 -18.48 -58.73 -14.29
CA ALA A 61 -17.81 -58.88 -15.57
C ALA A 61 -18.50 -58.06 -16.69
N ALA A 62 -19.83 -57.97 -16.68
CA ALA A 62 -20.57 -57.18 -17.64
C ALA A 62 -20.28 -55.67 -17.50
N GLN A 63 -20.23 -55.14 -16.24
CA GLN A 63 -19.87 -53.77 -15.96
C GLN A 63 -18.41 -53.45 -16.35
N ALA A 64 -17.49 -54.37 -16.09
CA ALA A 64 -16.10 -54.24 -16.49
C ALA A 64 -15.93 -54.20 -18.01
N GLY A 65 -16.75 -55.01 -18.74
CA GLY A 65 -16.80 -54.99 -20.19
C GLY A 65 -17.30 -53.66 -20.78
N ALA A 66 -18.38 -53.13 -20.23
CA ALA A 66 -18.92 -51.84 -20.66
C ALA A 66 -17.91 -50.68 -20.44
N GLU A 67 -17.24 -50.67 -19.27
CA GLU A 67 -16.23 -49.65 -18.98
C GLU A 67 -14.95 -49.84 -19.83
N TRP A 68 -14.57 -51.09 -20.11
CA TRP A 68 -13.48 -51.39 -21.04
C TRP A 68 -13.79 -50.89 -22.45
N ASP A 69 -15.00 -51.11 -22.96
CA ASP A 69 -15.41 -50.67 -24.29
C ASP A 69 -15.38 -49.11 -24.41
N ARG A 70 -15.86 -48.44 -23.37
CA ARG A 70 -15.76 -46.99 -23.27
C ARG A 70 -14.32 -46.48 -23.33
N LEU A 71 -13.41 -47.08 -22.54
CA LEU A 71 -12.00 -46.68 -22.50
C LEU A 71 -11.25 -47.06 -23.78
N ARG A 72 -11.65 -48.17 -24.42
CA ARG A 72 -11.15 -48.58 -25.73
C ARG A 72 -11.53 -47.55 -26.80
N SER A 73 -12.80 -47.17 -26.85
CA SER A 73 -13.28 -46.12 -27.80
C SER A 73 -12.54 -44.81 -27.62
N MET A 74 -12.25 -44.39 -26.37
CA MET A 74 -11.42 -43.20 -26.09
C MET A 74 -10.00 -43.37 -26.66
N ARG A 75 -9.35 -44.53 -26.45
CA ARG A 75 -8.02 -44.80 -26.99
C ARG A 75 -8.02 -44.78 -28.52
N ASP A 76 -9.01 -45.42 -29.14
CA ASP A 76 -9.13 -45.52 -30.58
C ASP A 76 -9.41 -44.15 -31.23
N ALA A 77 -10.00 -43.21 -30.47
CA ALA A 77 -10.14 -41.81 -30.82
C ALA A 77 -8.86 -40.94 -30.54
N GLY A 78 -7.72 -41.58 -30.25
CA GLY A 78 -6.45 -40.90 -30.01
C GLY A 78 -6.27 -40.29 -28.61
N ARG A 79 -7.18 -40.53 -27.68
CA ARG A 79 -7.13 -39.99 -26.29
C ARG A 79 -6.55 -41.05 -25.35
N ASP A 80 -5.70 -40.64 -24.40
CA ASP A 80 -5.09 -41.52 -23.42
C ASP A 80 -5.95 -41.63 -22.13
N PRO A 81 -6.66 -42.76 -21.91
CA PRO A 81 -7.50 -42.92 -20.74
C PRO A 81 -6.77 -42.82 -19.40
N ALA A 82 -5.48 -43.21 -19.37
CA ALA A 82 -4.68 -43.14 -18.15
C ALA A 82 -4.25 -41.72 -17.83
N ALA A 83 -3.97 -40.92 -18.84
CA ALA A 83 -3.64 -39.49 -18.69
C ALA A 83 -4.86 -38.69 -18.23
N GLU A 84 -6.02 -38.92 -18.86
CA GLU A 84 -7.27 -38.24 -18.48
C GLU A 84 -7.70 -38.58 -17.05
N ARG A 85 -7.61 -39.82 -16.62
CA ARG A 85 -7.91 -40.17 -15.21
C ARG A 85 -6.93 -39.56 -14.23
N ARG A 86 -5.65 -39.38 -14.60
CA ARG A 86 -4.67 -38.65 -13.76
C ARG A 86 -5.03 -37.17 -13.66
N ALA A 87 -5.36 -36.56 -14.80
CA ALA A 87 -5.79 -35.15 -14.82
C ALA A 87 -7.05 -34.93 -13.98
N ALA A 88 -8.10 -35.78 -14.18
CA ALA A 88 -9.32 -35.69 -13.39
C ALA A 88 -9.08 -35.90 -11.89
N ARG A 89 -8.19 -36.83 -11.50
CA ARG A 89 -7.82 -37.03 -10.09
C ARG A 89 -7.06 -35.86 -9.51
N GLN A 90 -6.17 -35.23 -10.28
CA GLN A 90 -5.46 -34.03 -9.87
C GLN A 90 -6.42 -32.86 -9.70
N GLN A 91 -7.31 -32.66 -10.67
CA GLN A 91 -8.37 -31.66 -10.59
C GLN A 91 -9.25 -31.86 -9.35
N GLY A 92 -9.67 -33.10 -9.08
CA GLY A 92 -10.46 -33.43 -7.89
C GLY A 92 -9.72 -33.17 -6.57
N LYS A 93 -8.39 -33.36 -6.53
CA LYS A 93 -7.57 -32.99 -5.35
C LYS A 93 -7.50 -31.47 -5.15
N VAL A 94 -7.30 -30.74 -6.25
CA VAL A 94 -7.26 -29.27 -6.21
C VAL A 94 -8.60 -28.70 -5.76
N SER A 95 -9.71 -29.18 -6.33
CA SER A 95 -11.05 -28.72 -5.94
C SER A 95 -11.41 -29.09 -4.49
N ALA A 96 -11.02 -30.29 -4.03
CA ALA A 96 -11.23 -30.70 -2.64
C ALA A 96 -10.38 -29.88 -1.65
N ALA A 97 -9.16 -29.50 -2.03
CA ALA A 97 -8.31 -28.62 -1.24
C ALA A 97 -8.91 -27.21 -1.16
N ALA A 98 -9.38 -26.67 -2.29
CA ALA A 98 -10.05 -25.37 -2.34
C ALA A 98 -11.34 -25.36 -1.51
N ALA A 99 -12.16 -26.41 -1.59
CA ALA A 99 -13.38 -26.53 -0.78
C ALA A 99 -13.07 -26.62 0.73
N ARG A 100 -12.00 -27.31 1.12
CA ARG A 100 -11.56 -27.34 2.54
C ARG A 100 -11.05 -26.00 3.02
N ASP A 101 -10.35 -25.25 2.17
CA ASP A 101 -9.87 -23.89 2.48
C ASP A 101 -11.04 -22.92 2.59
N GLU A 102 -12.04 -23.04 1.72
CA GLU A 102 -13.28 -22.26 1.79
C GLU A 102 -14.07 -22.53 3.08
N ILE A 103 -14.16 -23.79 3.52
CA ILE A 103 -14.79 -24.14 4.79
C ILE A 103 -13.99 -23.58 5.98
N ARG A 104 -12.68 -23.61 5.91
CA ARG A 104 -11.77 -23.18 7.00
C ARG A 104 -11.62 -21.67 7.10
N HIS A 105 -11.62 -20.95 5.98
CA HIS A 105 -11.27 -19.51 5.89
C HIS A 105 -12.36 -18.66 5.26
N GLY A 106 -13.47 -19.23 4.81
CA GLY A 106 -14.50 -18.56 4.02
C GLY A 106 -14.14 -18.42 2.54
N ARG A 107 -15.12 -17.94 1.75
CA ARG A 107 -14.97 -17.81 0.29
C ARG A 107 -13.79 -16.93 -0.09
N HIS A 108 -12.98 -17.37 -1.05
CA HIS A 108 -11.89 -16.57 -1.60
C HIS A 108 -12.46 -15.43 -2.45
N THR A 109 -12.52 -14.23 -1.90
CA THR A 109 -13.04 -13.02 -2.54
C THR A 109 -11.98 -11.93 -2.56
N VAL A 110 -12.19 -10.90 -3.39
CA VAL A 110 -11.33 -9.70 -3.41
C VAL A 110 -11.24 -9.05 -2.03
N ALA A 111 -12.35 -8.95 -1.31
CA ALA A 111 -12.35 -8.42 0.06
C ALA A 111 -11.49 -9.26 1.00
N ARG A 112 -11.59 -10.58 0.89
CA ARG A 112 -10.76 -11.51 1.70
C ARG A 112 -9.29 -11.39 1.34
N LEU A 113 -8.93 -11.36 0.06
CA LEU A 113 -7.56 -11.17 -0.39
C LEU A 113 -6.98 -9.85 0.12
N MET A 114 -7.74 -8.74 0.05
CA MET A 114 -7.32 -7.44 0.58
C MET A 114 -7.14 -7.46 2.09
N LYS A 115 -8.02 -8.14 2.84
CA LYS A 115 -7.88 -8.32 4.28
C LYS A 115 -6.61 -9.10 4.62
N ASP A 116 -6.38 -10.21 3.97
CA ASP A 116 -5.19 -11.05 4.19
C ASP A 116 -3.91 -10.29 3.82
N TYR A 117 -3.89 -9.55 2.71
CA TYR A 117 -2.80 -8.65 2.34
C TYR A 117 -2.50 -7.62 3.44
N ILE A 118 -3.53 -6.98 3.98
CA ILE A 118 -3.38 -5.99 5.03
C ILE A 118 -2.80 -6.63 6.30
N GLU A 119 -3.39 -7.72 6.77
CA GLU A 119 -3.02 -8.32 8.06
C GLU A 119 -1.67 -9.06 8.00
N LEU A 120 -1.37 -9.76 6.90
CA LEU A 120 -0.19 -10.61 6.80
C LEU A 120 1.02 -9.89 6.18
N HIS A 121 0.79 -8.83 5.39
CA HIS A 121 1.89 -8.15 4.69
C HIS A 121 2.06 -6.69 5.09
N VAL A 122 0.98 -5.92 5.27
CA VAL A 122 1.08 -4.47 5.51
C VAL A 122 1.23 -4.12 7.00
N VAL A 123 0.53 -4.84 7.90
CA VAL A 123 0.66 -4.67 9.35
C VAL A 123 2.13 -4.83 9.77
N GLY A 124 2.60 -3.94 10.63
CA GLY A 124 4.02 -3.88 11.03
C GLY A 124 4.95 -3.17 10.03
N ARG A 125 4.60 -3.13 8.72
CA ARG A 125 5.42 -2.50 7.67
C ARG A 125 4.99 -1.06 7.34
N ARG A 126 3.77 -0.67 7.69
CA ARG A 126 3.21 0.67 7.43
C ARG A 126 2.87 1.38 8.74
N ALA A 127 3.05 2.71 8.78
CA ALA A 127 2.66 3.52 9.94
C ALA A 127 1.14 3.44 10.19
N ALA A 128 0.72 3.53 11.46
CA ALA A 128 -0.68 3.36 11.89
C ALA A 128 -1.67 4.22 11.08
N LYS A 129 -1.34 5.49 10.82
CA LYS A 129 -2.16 6.39 9.99
C LYS A 129 -2.33 5.88 8.55
N GLY A 130 -1.26 5.40 7.93
CA GLY A 130 -1.30 4.85 6.57
C GLY A 130 -2.04 3.53 6.49
N LEU A 131 -1.96 2.70 7.54
CA LEU A 131 -2.72 1.46 7.67
C LEU A 131 -4.23 1.75 7.82
N ALA A 132 -4.59 2.70 8.68
CA ALA A 132 -5.99 3.12 8.86
C ALA A 132 -6.59 3.68 7.56
N GLU A 133 -5.82 4.47 6.79
CA GLU A 133 -6.26 4.99 5.50
C GLU A 133 -6.42 3.87 4.46
N LEU A 134 -5.54 2.87 4.44
CA LEU A 134 -5.68 1.71 3.57
C LEU A 134 -6.95 0.91 3.90
N ARG A 135 -7.18 0.59 5.19
CA ARG A 135 -8.39 -0.09 5.63
C ARG A 135 -9.63 0.68 5.19
N ARG A 136 -9.69 1.98 5.48
CA ARG A 136 -10.80 2.84 5.06
C ARG A 136 -11.02 2.81 3.54
N THR A 137 -9.94 2.88 2.75
CA THR A 137 -10.02 2.83 1.28
C THR A 137 -10.60 1.50 0.81
N VAL A 138 -10.16 0.38 1.36
CA VAL A 138 -10.69 -0.95 1.05
C VAL A 138 -12.17 -1.05 1.42
N ASP A 139 -12.53 -0.66 2.65
CA ASP A 139 -13.90 -0.77 3.16
C ASP A 139 -14.89 0.10 2.37
N THR A 140 -14.46 1.25 1.85
CA THR A 140 -15.36 2.22 1.20
C THR A 140 -15.34 2.19 -0.32
N MET A 141 -14.32 1.63 -0.96
CA MET A 141 -14.11 1.77 -2.40
C MET A 141 -14.13 0.47 -3.20
N LEU A 142 -14.15 -0.70 -2.58
CA LEU A 142 -14.24 -1.97 -3.33
C LEU A 142 -15.62 -2.17 -3.97
N GLY A 143 -16.70 -1.72 -3.30
CA GLY A 143 -18.06 -1.83 -3.82
C GLY A 143 -18.40 -3.25 -4.26
N PRO A 144 -19.04 -3.42 -5.44
CA PRO A 144 -19.48 -4.74 -5.92
C PRO A 144 -18.34 -5.70 -6.27
N VAL A 145 -17.10 -5.20 -6.38
CA VAL A 145 -15.92 -6.04 -6.67
C VAL A 145 -15.49 -6.83 -5.42
N ALA A 146 -15.90 -6.40 -4.23
CA ALA A 146 -15.53 -7.01 -2.96
C ALA A 146 -15.84 -8.52 -2.89
N ASP A 147 -17.01 -8.91 -3.40
CA ASP A 147 -17.52 -10.29 -3.31
C ASP A 147 -17.14 -11.18 -4.50
N LEU A 148 -16.47 -10.62 -5.51
CA LEU A 148 -16.01 -11.38 -6.67
C LEU A 148 -14.79 -12.23 -6.31
N ALA A 149 -14.66 -13.38 -6.96
CA ALA A 149 -13.43 -14.16 -6.91
C ALA A 149 -12.30 -13.37 -7.61
N PRO A 150 -11.09 -13.28 -7.04
CA PRO A 150 -9.97 -12.56 -7.65
C PRO A 150 -9.66 -13.01 -9.08
N GLU A 151 -9.80 -14.32 -9.37
CA GLU A 151 -9.59 -14.94 -10.67
C GLU A 151 -10.60 -14.47 -11.73
N SER A 152 -11.78 -14.00 -11.28
CA SER A 152 -12.84 -13.49 -12.18
C SER A 152 -12.65 -12.03 -12.57
N ILE A 153 -11.65 -11.34 -12.00
CA ILE A 153 -11.40 -9.93 -12.29
C ILE A 153 -10.82 -9.77 -13.68
N THR A 154 -11.64 -9.27 -14.59
CA THR A 154 -11.21 -8.90 -15.94
C THR A 154 -10.66 -7.47 -15.99
N ARG A 155 -9.98 -7.14 -17.09
CA ARG A 155 -9.53 -5.76 -17.35
C ARG A 155 -10.70 -4.76 -17.32
N ALA A 156 -11.86 -5.14 -17.85
CA ALA A 156 -13.06 -4.30 -17.88
C ALA A 156 -13.60 -4.02 -16.48
N ILE A 157 -13.66 -5.04 -15.60
CA ILE A 157 -14.09 -4.90 -14.21
C ILE A 157 -13.12 -3.99 -13.44
N ALA A 158 -11.82 -4.23 -13.55
CA ALA A 158 -10.81 -3.40 -12.90
C ALA A 158 -10.87 -1.94 -13.38
N TYR A 159 -11.00 -1.71 -14.70
CA TYR A 159 -11.15 -0.38 -15.26
C TYR A 159 -12.44 0.30 -14.78
N GLY A 160 -13.58 -0.43 -14.77
CA GLY A 160 -14.87 0.07 -14.31
C GLY A 160 -14.81 0.57 -12.86
N LEU A 161 -14.23 -0.24 -11.95
CA LEU A 161 -14.07 0.14 -10.56
C LEU A 161 -13.27 1.44 -10.41
N ILE A 162 -12.08 1.52 -10.98
CA ILE A 162 -11.21 2.68 -10.81
C ILE A 162 -11.77 3.92 -11.51
N SER A 163 -12.37 3.75 -12.70
CA SER A 163 -12.97 4.87 -13.45
C SER A 163 -14.22 5.46 -12.77
N GLY A 164 -14.92 4.68 -11.96
CA GLY A 164 -16.02 5.16 -11.11
C GLY A 164 -15.58 6.25 -10.11
N TYR A 165 -14.31 6.29 -9.77
CA TYR A 165 -13.72 7.29 -8.85
C TYR A 165 -12.95 8.42 -9.56
N LYS A 166 -13.19 8.67 -10.86
CA LYS A 166 -12.51 9.75 -11.62
C LYS A 166 -12.69 11.14 -11.01
N ALA A 167 -13.79 11.39 -10.31
CA ALA A 167 -14.01 12.65 -9.59
C ALA A 167 -13.02 12.86 -8.41
N THR A 168 -12.41 11.78 -7.92
CA THR A 168 -11.41 11.81 -6.84
C THR A 168 -10.13 11.08 -7.30
N PRO A 169 -9.39 11.61 -8.28
CA PRO A 169 -8.33 10.90 -8.98
C PRO A 169 -7.19 10.44 -8.06
N VAL A 170 -6.89 11.17 -7.00
CA VAL A 170 -5.88 10.78 -6.00
C VAL A 170 -6.31 9.51 -5.24
N GLN A 171 -7.59 9.42 -4.86
CA GLN A 171 -8.12 8.23 -4.19
C GLN A 171 -8.18 7.04 -5.16
N ALA A 172 -8.62 7.27 -6.40
CA ALA A 172 -8.61 6.26 -7.47
C ALA A 172 -7.19 5.72 -7.72
N ALA A 173 -6.19 6.60 -7.80
CA ALA A 173 -4.79 6.21 -7.97
C ALA A 173 -4.26 5.41 -6.77
N ASN A 174 -4.65 5.80 -5.55
CA ASN A 174 -4.29 5.06 -4.34
C ASN A 174 -4.92 3.67 -4.33
N LEU A 175 -6.24 3.55 -4.57
CA LEU A 175 -6.90 2.26 -4.66
C LEU A 175 -6.23 1.37 -5.70
N ARG A 176 -6.02 1.87 -6.93
CA ARG A 176 -5.35 1.14 -8.01
C ARG A 176 -3.98 0.62 -7.58
N ARG A 177 -3.19 1.45 -6.90
CA ARG A 177 -1.85 1.07 -6.42
C ARG A 177 -1.91 -0.03 -5.36
N GLU A 178 -2.82 0.09 -4.40
CA GLU A 178 -2.96 -0.89 -3.33
C GLU A 178 -3.50 -2.23 -3.85
N MET A 179 -4.49 -2.21 -4.75
CA MET A 179 -4.98 -3.41 -5.43
C MET A 179 -3.86 -4.11 -6.20
N GLY A 180 -3.06 -3.33 -6.95
CA GLY A 180 -1.91 -3.87 -7.68
C GLY A 180 -0.87 -4.52 -6.76
N ALA A 181 -0.59 -3.91 -5.62
CA ALA A 181 0.35 -4.46 -4.64
C ALA A 181 -0.20 -5.72 -3.94
N ALA A 182 -1.51 -5.76 -3.68
CA ALA A 182 -2.15 -6.94 -3.11
C ALA A 182 -2.12 -8.13 -4.08
N TRP A 183 -2.31 -7.88 -5.38
CA TRP A 183 -2.20 -8.92 -6.42
C TRP A 183 -0.77 -9.46 -6.53
N GLU A 184 0.25 -8.59 -6.55
CA GLU A 184 1.66 -9.01 -6.53
C GLU A 184 1.96 -9.88 -5.31
N TRP A 185 1.57 -9.42 -4.12
CA TRP A 185 1.73 -10.20 -2.90
C TRP A 185 0.99 -11.55 -2.94
N ALA A 186 -0.19 -11.60 -3.54
CA ALA A 186 -0.98 -12.82 -3.66
C ALA A 186 -0.33 -13.84 -4.60
N HIS A 187 0.28 -13.39 -5.71
CA HIS A 187 1.11 -14.23 -6.58
C HIS A 187 2.35 -14.73 -5.82
N ASP A 188 3.13 -13.83 -5.22
CA ASP A 188 4.35 -14.17 -4.48
C ASP A 188 4.09 -15.18 -3.34
N SER A 189 2.90 -15.13 -2.74
CA SER A 189 2.48 -16.02 -1.65
C SER A 189 1.72 -17.27 -2.10
N GLY A 190 1.55 -17.48 -3.41
CA GLY A 190 0.83 -18.62 -3.99
C GLY A 190 -0.68 -18.63 -3.73
N ARG A 191 -1.28 -17.48 -3.42
CA ARG A 191 -2.74 -17.31 -3.24
C ARG A 191 -3.48 -17.08 -4.53
N LEU A 192 -2.79 -16.59 -5.56
CA LEU A 192 -3.27 -16.50 -6.93
C LEU A 192 -2.33 -17.28 -7.85
N GLY A 193 -2.90 -17.98 -8.82
CA GLY A 193 -2.12 -18.65 -9.86
C GLY A 193 -1.47 -17.67 -10.82
N ASP A 194 -0.36 -18.07 -11.43
CA ASP A 194 0.41 -17.22 -12.36
C ASP A 194 -0.40 -16.81 -13.61
N GLU A 195 -1.48 -17.56 -13.91
CA GLU A 195 -2.39 -17.27 -15.02
C GLU A 195 -3.34 -16.10 -14.74
N VAL A 196 -3.47 -15.60 -13.49
CA VAL A 196 -4.36 -14.51 -13.12
C VAL A 196 -3.67 -13.16 -13.34
N PRO A 197 -4.05 -12.36 -14.35
CA PRO A 197 -3.31 -11.15 -14.66
C PRO A 197 -3.50 -10.06 -13.59
N ASN A 198 -2.45 -9.31 -13.30
CA ASN A 198 -2.55 -8.10 -12.48
C ASN A 198 -3.02 -6.90 -13.35
N TRP A 199 -4.33 -6.81 -13.60
CA TRP A 199 -4.93 -5.73 -14.38
C TRP A 199 -4.75 -4.36 -13.72
N TRP A 200 -4.69 -4.30 -12.38
CA TRP A 200 -4.52 -3.05 -11.64
C TRP A 200 -3.24 -2.31 -12.00
N ARG A 201 -2.17 -3.02 -12.34
CA ARG A 201 -0.90 -2.43 -12.80
C ARG A 201 -0.98 -1.91 -14.25
N GLN A 202 -1.91 -2.40 -15.04
CA GLN A 202 -1.98 -2.14 -16.47
C GLN A 202 -2.95 -1.02 -16.84
N ILE A 203 -4.06 -0.86 -16.09
CA ILE A 203 -5.12 0.12 -16.39
C ILE A 203 -4.73 1.55 -15.96
N LEU A 204 -5.25 2.56 -16.65
CA LEU A 204 -5.20 3.99 -16.30
C LEU A 204 -3.81 4.51 -15.87
N ARG A 205 -2.74 4.01 -16.47
CA ARG A 205 -1.37 4.47 -16.21
C ARG A 205 -1.25 5.95 -16.59
N GLY A 206 -0.76 6.80 -15.66
CA GLY A 206 -0.58 8.24 -15.91
C GLY A 206 -1.87 9.07 -16.06
N GLN A 207 -3.06 8.43 -16.05
CA GLN A 207 -4.33 9.12 -16.29
C GLN A 207 -5.05 9.59 -15.01
N LEU A 208 -4.56 9.23 -13.85
CA LEU A 208 -5.17 9.55 -12.55
C LEU A 208 -4.42 10.69 -11.82
N ALA A 209 -3.94 11.66 -12.58
CA ALA A 209 -3.31 12.85 -12.01
C ALA A 209 -4.38 13.76 -11.38
N SER A 210 -4.07 14.33 -10.21
CA SER A 210 -4.94 15.33 -9.59
C SER A 210 -4.95 16.60 -10.45
N ALA A 211 -6.11 16.98 -10.94
CA ALA A 211 -6.32 18.28 -11.58
C ALA A 211 -6.47 19.44 -10.58
N GLY A 212 -6.36 19.18 -9.26
CA GLY A 212 -6.67 20.14 -8.21
C GLY A 212 -8.17 20.28 -7.97
N LYS A 213 -8.54 21.28 -7.14
CA LYS A 213 -9.94 21.65 -6.93
C LYS A 213 -10.19 23.00 -7.57
N ILE A 214 -11.35 23.19 -8.19
CA ILE A 214 -11.83 24.49 -8.62
C ILE A 214 -12.67 25.07 -7.48
N VAL A 215 -12.26 26.20 -6.92
CA VAL A 215 -12.99 26.94 -5.89
C VAL A 215 -13.14 28.36 -6.38
N GLY A 216 -14.39 28.82 -6.51
CA GLY A 216 -14.66 30.18 -7.02
C GLY A 216 -14.15 30.42 -8.45
N GLY A 217 -14.12 29.38 -9.30
CA GLY A 217 -13.63 29.48 -10.69
C GLY A 217 -12.12 29.37 -10.86
N GLN A 218 -11.35 29.25 -9.76
CA GLN A 218 -9.90 29.11 -9.79
C GLN A 218 -9.44 27.73 -9.39
N HIS A 219 -8.40 27.21 -10.07
CA HIS A 219 -7.77 25.94 -9.72
C HIS A 219 -6.96 26.06 -8.43
N GLN A 220 -7.36 25.30 -7.39
CA GLN A 220 -6.63 25.19 -6.14
C GLN A 220 -5.95 23.81 -6.01
N GLY A 221 -4.68 23.81 -5.59
CA GLY A 221 -3.94 22.60 -5.25
C GLY A 221 -3.18 21.93 -6.41
N VAL A 222 -3.17 22.53 -7.62
CA VAL A 222 -2.35 22.07 -8.75
C VAL A 222 -0.97 22.72 -8.72
N VAL A 223 -0.91 24.00 -8.37
CA VAL A 223 0.35 24.75 -8.36
C VAL A 223 1.00 24.66 -6.97
N LYS A 224 2.19 24.10 -6.96
CA LYS A 224 3.05 24.11 -5.78
C LYS A 224 3.53 25.56 -5.57
N ARG A 225 2.88 26.28 -4.67
CA ARG A 225 3.18 27.69 -4.45
C ARG A 225 4.51 27.87 -3.70
N VAL A 226 5.24 28.87 -4.11
CA VAL A 226 6.41 29.42 -3.41
C VAL A 226 6.13 30.90 -3.22
N LEU A 227 6.20 31.39 -1.99
CA LEU A 227 6.01 32.81 -1.68
C LEU A 227 7.31 33.55 -2.00
N SER A 228 7.20 34.79 -2.51
CA SER A 228 8.34 35.71 -2.62
C SER A 228 8.73 36.19 -1.23
N ILE A 229 9.92 36.83 -1.11
CA ILE A 229 10.37 37.47 0.15
C ILE A 229 9.36 38.53 0.60
N ALA A 230 8.87 39.37 -0.33
CA ALA A 230 7.86 40.40 -0.03
C ALA A 230 6.54 39.75 0.47
N GLU A 231 6.07 38.68 -0.14
CA GLU A 231 4.87 37.97 0.31
C GLU A 231 5.05 37.34 1.69
N VAL A 232 6.23 36.78 2.01
CA VAL A 232 6.54 36.33 3.38
C VAL A 232 6.47 37.50 4.36
N GLY A 233 7.05 38.68 4.01
CA GLY A 233 6.93 39.89 4.82
C GLY A 233 5.46 40.27 5.08
N MET A 234 4.60 40.23 4.05
CA MET A 234 3.16 40.47 4.20
C MET A 234 2.49 39.43 5.14
N VAL A 235 2.83 38.15 5.02
CA VAL A 235 2.33 37.09 5.92
C VAL A 235 2.76 37.37 7.36
N LEU A 236 4.02 37.77 7.59
CA LEU A 236 4.55 38.05 8.92
C LEU A 236 3.84 39.25 9.57
N ARG A 237 3.59 40.33 8.82
CA ARG A 237 2.81 41.47 9.30
C ARG A 237 1.37 41.12 9.67
N HIS A 238 0.82 40.10 9.03
CA HIS A 238 -0.56 39.64 9.28
C HIS A 238 -0.68 38.70 10.50
N LEU A 239 0.41 38.10 10.97
CA LEU A 239 0.38 37.13 12.08
C LEU A 239 -0.33 37.60 13.36
N PRO A 240 -0.27 38.90 13.75
CA PRO A 240 -1.03 39.40 14.92
C PRO A 240 -2.56 39.26 14.79
N HIS A 241 -3.08 39.10 13.58
CA HIS A 241 -4.51 39.01 13.30
C HIS A 241 -5.04 37.57 13.31
N VAL A 242 -4.18 36.59 13.47
CA VAL A 242 -4.58 35.17 13.59
C VAL A 242 -4.40 34.67 15.04
N SER A 243 -4.96 33.50 15.35
CA SER A 243 -4.75 32.93 16.69
C SER A 243 -3.27 32.67 16.97
N ARG A 244 -2.85 32.86 18.22
CA ARG A 244 -1.46 32.64 18.65
C ARG A 244 -0.93 31.26 18.22
N LEU A 245 -1.78 30.22 18.29
CA LEU A 245 -1.42 28.88 17.82
C LEU A 245 -1.05 28.86 16.33
N VAL A 246 -1.88 29.49 15.48
CA VAL A 246 -1.62 29.54 14.03
C VAL A 246 -0.40 30.42 13.73
N SER A 247 -0.27 31.56 14.41
CA SER A 247 0.88 32.44 14.28
C SER A 247 2.20 31.75 14.60
N ASP A 248 2.29 31.11 15.75
CA ASP A 248 3.49 30.37 16.19
C ASP A 248 3.85 29.25 15.23
N LEU A 249 2.85 28.44 14.81
CA LEU A 249 3.07 27.31 13.91
C LEU A 249 3.49 27.77 12.50
N VAL A 250 2.87 28.83 11.94
CA VAL A 250 3.26 29.41 10.65
C VAL A 250 4.70 29.93 10.72
N THR A 251 5.06 30.61 11.80
CA THR A 251 6.42 31.08 12.02
C THR A 251 7.41 29.94 12.09
N LEU A 252 7.12 28.88 12.82
CA LEU A 252 7.99 27.69 12.90
C LEU A 252 8.16 27.01 11.54
N TYR A 253 7.12 26.94 10.69
CA TYR A 253 7.28 26.43 9.33
C TYR A 253 8.32 27.22 8.53
N LEU A 254 8.30 28.56 8.63
CA LEU A 254 9.25 29.42 7.93
C LEU A 254 10.66 29.29 8.55
N TRP A 255 10.81 29.48 9.84
CA TRP A 255 12.13 29.56 10.49
C TRP A 255 12.87 28.20 10.56
N THR A 256 12.17 27.07 10.44
CA THR A 256 12.79 25.76 10.54
C THR A 256 12.74 24.96 9.23
N GLY A 257 11.83 25.27 8.33
CA GLY A 257 11.56 24.45 7.15
C GLY A 257 11.05 23.04 7.46
N CYS A 258 10.79 22.68 8.71
CA CYS A 258 10.35 21.35 9.15
C CYS A 258 8.97 20.96 8.61
N ARG A 259 8.64 19.68 8.66
CA ARG A 259 7.29 19.20 8.28
C ARG A 259 6.29 19.52 9.40
N GLY A 260 5.07 19.83 9.01
CA GLY A 260 4.06 20.21 9.98
C GLY A 260 3.74 19.14 11.02
N ALA A 261 3.92 17.86 10.72
CA ALA A 261 3.77 16.81 11.70
C ALA A 261 4.90 16.83 12.76
N GLU A 262 6.09 17.24 12.36
CA GLU A 262 7.24 17.41 13.23
C GLU A 262 7.03 18.65 14.12
N ILE A 263 6.66 19.78 13.53
CA ILE A 263 6.45 21.05 14.23
C ILE A 263 5.37 20.94 15.32
N VAL A 264 4.21 20.36 15.03
CA VAL A 264 3.14 20.24 16.03
C VAL A 264 3.48 19.27 17.16
N ALA A 265 4.44 18.36 16.92
CA ALA A 265 4.86 17.34 17.88
C ALA A 265 6.12 17.71 18.66
N ILE A 266 6.59 18.97 18.57
CA ILE A 266 7.74 19.46 19.35
C ILE A 266 7.45 19.39 20.84
N GLU A 267 8.43 18.91 21.61
CA GLU A 267 8.37 18.85 23.06
C GLU A 267 9.51 19.68 23.69
N GLY A 268 9.26 20.27 24.84
CA GLY A 268 10.27 21.10 25.50
C GLY A 268 11.56 20.34 25.83
N ARG A 269 11.47 19.05 26.16
CA ARG A 269 12.66 18.19 26.42
C ARG A 269 13.54 17.97 25.18
N GLU A 270 13.05 18.27 23.99
CA GLU A 270 13.78 18.15 22.71
C GLU A 270 14.55 19.44 22.37
N VAL A 271 14.27 20.51 23.10
CA VAL A 271 14.87 21.84 22.89
C VAL A 271 15.95 22.08 23.96
N VAL A 272 17.18 22.19 23.51
CA VAL A 272 18.34 22.32 24.39
C VAL A 272 19.26 23.45 23.95
N GLN A 273 19.89 24.09 24.94
CA GLN A 273 20.97 25.03 24.69
C GLN A 273 22.29 24.28 24.64
N ALA A 274 23.03 24.45 23.56
CA ALA A 274 24.38 23.96 23.38
C ALA A 274 25.38 25.11 23.33
N VAL A 275 26.68 24.83 23.25
CA VAL A 275 27.73 25.86 23.20
C VAL A 275 27.56 26.78 22.00
N ASP A 276 27.09 26.24 20.88
CA ASP A 276 26.88 26.96 19.61
C ASP A 276 25.45 27.51 19.44
N GLY A 277 24.62 27.48 20.48
CA GLY A 277 23.28 28.04 20.51
C GLY A 277 22.16 27.04 20.77
N TRP A 278 20.92 27.44 20.51
CA TRP A 278 19.74 26.61 20.77
C TRP A 278 19.43 25.65 19.62
N TRP A 279 19.03 24.43 19.99
CA TRP A 279 18.72 23.34 19.06
C TRP A 279 17.43 22.62 19.45
N TRP A 280 16.65 22.27 18.46
CA TRP A 280 15.57 21.34 18.57
C TRP A 280 16.02 20.00 17.95
N THR A 281 16.14 18.95 18.73
CA THR A 281 16.48 17.60 18.26
C THR A 281 15.21 16.77 18.10
N ILE A 282 14.80 16.52 16.86
CA ILE A 282 13.63 15.71 16.53
C ILE A 282 14.06 14.25 16.57
N PRO A 283 13.52 13.42 17.48
CA PRO A 283 13.84 12.00 17.53
C PRO A 283 13.44 11.30 16.22
N LYS A 284 14.29 10.35 15.77
CA LYS A 284 14.05 9.54 14.56
C LYS A 284 12.62 9.02 14.46
N VAL A 285 12.05 8.55 15.57
CA VAL A 285 10.70 7.97 15.64
C VAL A 285 9.59 8.93 15.21
N LYS A 286 9.81 10.25 15.31
CA LYS A 286 8.88 11.29 14.88
C LYS A 286 9.03 11.65 13.39
N LEU A 287 10.10 11.24 12.74
CA LEU A 287 10.39 11.57 11.34
C LEU A 287 9.60 10.69 10.38
N LYS A 288 9.21 11.26 9.24
CA LYS A 288 8.49 10.53 8.18
C LYS A 288 9.25 9.29 7.69
N MET A 289 10.59 9.35 7.69
CA MET A 289 11.47 8.28 7.24
C MET A 289 12.03 7.45 8.40
N ALA A 290 11.36 7.42 9.55
CA ALA A 290 11.80 6.70 10.76
C ALA A 290 12.21 5.24 10.53
N ARG A 291 11.58 4.57 9.56
CA ARG A 291 11.87 3.17 9.22
C ARG A 291 13.07 2.96 8.32
N ASN A 292 13.60 4.01 7.71
CA ASN A 292 14.82 3.90 6.93
C ASN A 292 16.01 3.73 7.91
N PRO A 293 16.85 2.69 7.75
CA PRO A 293 18.01 2.46 8.61
C PRO A 293 18.97 3.65 8.68
N LEU A 294 19.10 4.39 7.57
CA LEU A 294 19.99 5.55 7.46
C LEU A 294 19.44 6.82 8.13
N THR A 295 18.17 6.83 8.56
CA THR A 295 17.60 7.98 9.26
C THR A 295 18.15 8.03 10.68
N THR A 296 18.64 9.21 11.07
CA THR A 296 19.06 9.56 12.44
C THR A 296 18.12 10.63 13.00
N ASP A 297 18.31 11.02 14.25
CA ASP A 297 17.66 12.18 14.82
C ASP A 297 18.01 13.44 13.99
N LEU A 298 17.05 14.34 13.84
CA LEU A 298 17.24 15.58 13.09
C LEU A 298 17.44 16.75 14.06
N ARG A 299 18.64 17.33 14.10
CA ARG A 299 18.90 18.57 14.82
C ARG A 299 18.48 19.76 13.96
N VAL A 300 17.74 20.70 14.54
CA VAL A 300 17.23 21.92 13.88
C VAL A 300 17.71 23.11 14.68
N PRO A 301 18.47 24.05 14.08
CA PRO A 301 18.88 25.25 14.80
C PRO A 301 17.70 26.17 15.02
N LEU A 302 17.49 26.60 16.26
CA LEU A 302 16.46 27.59 16.60
C LEU A 302 17.08 28.97 16.60
N VAL A 303 16.66 29.80 15.63
CA VAL A 303 17.13 31.17 15.46
C VAL A 303 15.94 32.17 15.45
N GLY A 304 16.19 33.42 15.82
CA GLY A 304 15.20 34.47 15.75
C GLY A 304 13.84 34.09 16.38
N ARG A 305 12.74 34.35 15.67
CA ARG A 305 11.37 34.10 16.17
C ARG A 305 11.12 32.65 16.55
N ALA A 306 11.79 31.65 15.90
CA ALA A 306 11.61 30.26 16.28
C ALA A 306 12.12 29.96 17.69
N LEU A 307 13.25 30.57 18.07
CA LEU A 307 13.78 30.46 19.43
C LEU A 307 12.84 31.14 20.45
N THR A 308 12.41 32.35 20.18
CA THR A 308 11.48 33.08 21.07
C THR A 308 10.19 32.29 21.30
N ILE A 309 9.62 31.71 20.24
CA ILE A 309 8.41 30.86 20.35
C ILE A 309 8.70 29.61 21.19
N ALA A 310 9.78 28.89 20.91
CA ALA A 310 10.13 27.71 21.66
C ALA A 310 10.31 27.99 23.14
N GLN A 311 11.07 29.03 23.51
CA GLN A 311 11.26 29.45 24.89
C GLN A 311 9.94 29.83 25.58
N SER A 312 9.17 30.73 24.96
CA SER A 312 7.88 31.16 25.52
C SER A 312 6.88 29.99 25.69
N ARG A 313 6.95 28.99 24.83
CA ARG A 313 6.14 27.79 24.99
C ARG A 313 6.67 26.84 26.05
N MET A 314 7.98 26.73 26.20
CA MET A 314 8.62 25.96 27.30
C MET A 314 8.29 26.58 28.67
N ASP A 315 8.27 27.90 28.79
CA ASP A 315 7.88 28.60 30.04
C ASP A 315 6.47 28.20 30.50
N VAL A 316 5.56 27.92 29.54
CA VAL A 316 4.16 27.55 29.85
C VAL A 316 3.98 26.03 29.99
N HIS A 317 4.66 25.21 29.17
CA HIS A 317 4.38 23.79 29.05
C HIS A 317 5.52 22.89 29.56
N GLY A 318 6.63 23.47 30.00
CA GLY A 318 7.79 22.74 30.52
C GLY A 318 8.39 21.80 29.47
N SER A 319 8.74 20.59 29.90
CA SER A 319 9.37 19.56 29.06
C SER A 319 8.39 18.80 28.13
N GLY A 320 7.08 19.00 28.31
CA GLY A 320 6.04 18.32 27.56
C GLY A 320 5.79 18.89 26.16
N PRO A 321 4.67 18.49 25.49
CA PRO A 321 4.29 19.02 24.19
C PRO A 321 4.11 20.53 24.22
N LEU A 322 4.83 21.27 23.36
CA LEU A 322 4.74 22.74 23.29
C LEU A 322 3.44 23.22 22.66
N PHE A 323 2.73 22.37 21.95
CA PHE A 323 1.43 22.64 21.34
C PHE A 323 0.38 21.59 21.78
N PRO A 324 0.00 21.55 23.06
CA PRO A 324 -0.99 20.60 23.57
C PRO A 324 -2.37 20.85 22.96
N PRO A 325 -3.25 19.84 22.88
CA PRO A 325 -4.61 20.01 22.38
C PRO A 325 -5.49 20.80 23.38
N VAL A 326 -6.42 21.59 22.85
CA VAL A 326 -7.26 22.53 23.63
C VAL A 326 -8.20 21.82 24.62
N ARG A 327 -8.49 20.55 24.47
CA ARG A 327 -9.44 19.80 25.32
C ARG A 327 -8.80 18.51 25.81
N GLY A 328 -8.10 18.56 26.94
CA GLY A 328 -7.79 17.41 27.82
C GLY A 328 -7.33 16.07 27.20
N ARG A 329 -7.03 16.03 25.89
CA ARG A 329 -6.46 14.87 25.22
C ARG A 329 -4.96 14.86 25.43
N ALA A 330 -4.40 13.70 25.65
CA ALA A 330 -2.96 13.55 25.71
C ALA A 330 -2.29 13.85 24.33
N GLY A 331 -1.05 14.31 24.35
CA GLY A 331 -0.23 14.55 23.16
C GLY A 331 -0.28 16.01 22.67
N HIS A 332 -0.28 16.18 21.34
CA HIS A 332 -0.19 17.50 20.69
C HIS A 332 -1.38 17.74 19.74
N VAL A 333 -1.56 19.01 19.32
CA VAL A 333 -2.57 19.38 18.32
C VAL A 333 -2.38 18.61 17.01
N ALA A 334 -3.48 18.27 16.33
CA ALA A 334 -3.40 17.62 15.04
C ALA A 334 -2.84 18.59 13.96
N GLN A 335 -1.94 18.13 13.11
CA GLN A 335 -1.36 18.94 12.03
C GLN A 335 -2.41 19.65 11.17
N LYS A 336 -3.59 19.06 10.95
CA LYS A 336 -4.67 19.69 10.18
C LYS A 336 -5.17 21.00 10.77
N VAL A 337 -4.99 21.24 12.06
CA VAL A 337 -5.41 22.49 12.73
C VAL A 337 -4.74 23.69 12.11
N VAL A 338 -3.45 23.58 11.75
CA VAL A 338 -2.71 24.66 11.08
C VAL A 338 -3.33 24.95 9.71
N GLY A 339 -3.57 23.90 8.92
CA GLY A 339 -4.18 24.04 7.60
C GLY A 339 -5.57 24.66 7.65
N VAL A 340 -6.38 24.25 8.62
CA VAL A 340 -7.72 24.83 8.86
C VAL A 340 -7.58 26.31 9.28
N GLY A 341 -6.68 26.64 10.22
CA GLY A 341 -6.46 27.99 10.67
C GLY A 341 -5.99 28.93 9.54
N VAL A 342 -5.06 28.47 8.71
CA VAL A 342 -4.62 29.22 7.53
C VAL A 342 -5.77 29.39 6.53
N TRP A 343 -6.50 28.30 6.22
CA TRP A 343 -7.66 28.36 5.30
C TRP A 343 -8.72 29.34 5.76
N TRP A 344 -8.99 29.42 7.06
CA TRP A 344 -10.01 30.32 7.61
C TRP A 344 -9.74 31.80 7.29
N HIS A 345 -8.50 32.19 7.15
CA HIS A 345 -8.10 33.54 6.79
C HIS A 345 -7.83 33.75 5.29
N GLN A 346 -7.92 32.66 4.45
CA GLN A 346 -7.78 32.80 2.99
C GLN A 346 -8.94 33.61 2.39
N PRO A 347 -8.70 34.43 1.36
CA PRO A 347 -9.74 35.19 0.67
C PRO A 347 -10.89 34.30 0.14
N GLY A 348 -10.57 33.09 -0.34
CA GLY A 348 -11.55 32.14 -0.86
C GLY A 348 -12.38 31.40 0.20
N CYS A 349 -12.11 31.58 1.50
CA CYS A 349 -12.91 30.96 2.55
C CYS A 349 -14.25 31.70 2.73
N LYS A 350 -15.37 31.00 2.48
CA LYS A 350 -16.71 31.55 2.70
C LYS A 350 -16.93 31.82 4.19
N LEU A 351 -17.43 33.00 4.52
CA LEU A 351 -17.81 33.38 5.87
C LEU A 351 -19.34 33.40 5.98
N HIS A 352 -19.82 33.17 7.21
CA HIS A 352 -21.20 33.56 7.53
C HIS A 352 -21.32 35.07 7.41
N PRO A 353 -22.44 35.65 6.93
CA PRO A 353 -22.61 37.10 6.69
C PRO A 353 -22.24 37.97 7.89
N GLU A 354 -22.47 37.49 9.10
CA GLU A 354 -22.17 38.21 10.37
C GLU A 354 -20.72 38.08 10.84
N GLN A 355 -19.88 37.29 10.16
CA GLN A 355 -18.51 37.08 10.56
C GLN A 355 -17.55 37.95 9.79
N VAL A 356 -16.96 38.93 10.47
CA VAL A 356 -15.86 39.73 9.95
C VAL A 356 -14.54 39.24 10.54
N ARG A 357 -13.57 38.94 9.69
CA ARG A 357 -12.21 38.61 10.12
C ARG A 357 -11.16 39.10 9.11
N PRO A 358 -9.96 39.44 9.59
CA PRO A 358 -8.86 39.77 8.71
C PRO A 358 -8.52 38.66 7.73
N ARG A 359 -8.26 39.01 6.49
CA ARG A 359 -7.86 38.09 5.43
C ARG A 359 -6.37 38.15 5.18
N TRP A 360 -5.76 36.99 4.86
CA TRP A 360 -4.37 37.01 4.42
C TRP A 360 -4.20 37.97 3.25
N PRO A 361 -3.18 38.82 3.28
CA PRO A 361 -2.87 39.72 2.15
C PRO A 361 -2.29 38.93 0.95
N VAL A 362 -1.90 37.68 1.17
CA VAL A 362 -1.38 36.76 0.18
C VAL A 362 -2.33 35.57 0.05
N SER A 363 -2.79 35.25 -1.16
CA SER A 363 -3.74 34.18 -1.42
C SER A 363 -3.07 32.86 -1.87
N ASP A 364 -3.85 31.80 -1.90
CA ASP A 364 -3.56 30.52 -2.56
C ASP A 364 -2.32 29.79 -2.04
N TRP A 365 -2.07 29.85 -0.75
CA TRP A 365 -1.01 29.07 -0.11
C TRP A 365 -1.52 28.21 1.05
N ALA A 366 -0.81 27.15 1.31
CA ALA A 366 -1.05 26.22 2.41
C ALA A 366 0.22 26.06 3.26
N PRO A 367 0.14 25.59 4.52
CA PRO A 367 1.31 25.48 5.39
C PRO A 367 2.50 24.72 4.78
N HIS A 368 2.25 23.70 3.95
CA HIS A 368 3.35 22.96 3.30
C HIS A 368 4.08 23.78 2.21
N ASP A 369 3.45 24.80 1.66
CA ASP A 369 4.09 25.71 0.70
C ASP A 369 5.14 26.60 1.37
N LEU A 370 5.00 26.89 2.66
CA LEU A 370 6.02 27.59 3.45
C LEU A 370 7.34 26.82 3.48
N ARG A 371 7.29 25.50 3.64
CA ARG A 371 8.50 24.65 3.55
C ARG A 371 9.13 24.67 2.14
N ARG A 372 8.31 24.72 1.09
CA ARG A 372 8.82 24.91 -0.29
C ARG A 372 9.45 26.28 -0.46
N THR A 373 8.84 27.29 0.14
CA THR A 373 9.35 28.66 0.16
C THR A 373 10.73 28.71 0.80
N VAL A 374 10.91 28.12 1.99
CA VAL A 374 12.22 27.99 2.64
C VAL A 374 13.25 27.37 1.69
N ARG A 375 12.94 26.21 1.11
CA ARG A 375 13.88 25.50 0.22
C ARG A 375 14.27 26.35 -1.01
N THR A 376 13.29 27.00 -1.63
CA THR A 376 13.51 27.80 -2.83
C THR A 376 14.26 29.08 -2.51
N GLN A 377 13.91 29.76 -1.44
CA GLN A 377 14.56 31.03 -1.06
C GLN A 377 15.99 30.84 -0.55
N LEU A 378 16.30 29.71 0.11
CA LEU A 378 17.68 29.32 0.40
C LEU A 378 18.50 29.21 -0.90
N ALA A 379 17.95 28.58 -1.94
CA ALA A 379 18.64 28.50 -3.22
C ALA A 379 18.81 29.88 -3.88
N TRP A 380 17.84 30.79 -3.80
CA TRP A 380 17.95 32.15 -4.31
C TRP A 380 19.03 32.95 -3.61
N LEU A 381 19.24 32.68 -2.32
CA LEU A 381 20.32 33.32 -1.55
C LEU A 381 21.70 32.72 -1.81
N GLY A 382 21.80 31.68 -2.64
CA GLY A 382 23.05 30.98 -2.96
C GLY A 382 23.42 29.85 -2.00
N CYS A 383 22.52 29.40 -1.15
CA CYS A 383 22.77 28.27 -0.24
C CYS A 383 23.13 27.01 -1.04
N PRO A 384 24.22 26.32 -0.69
CA PRO A 384 24.56 25.03 -1.31
C PRO A 384 23.41 24.03 -1.18
N SER A 385 23.20 23.22 -2.23
CA SER A 385 22.08 22.26 -2.29
C SER A 385 22.05 21.31 -1.11
N ASP A 386 23.21 20.77 -0.72
CA ASP A 386 23.35 19.79 0.37
C ASP A 386 22.95 20.41 1.72
N VAL A 387 23.34 21.65 1.96
CA VAL A 387 22.95 22.40 3.16
C VAL A 387 21.45 22.65 3.16
N ALA A 388 20.87 23.06 2.03
CA ALA A 388 19.42 23.29 1.90
C ALA A 388 18.60 21.99 2.10
N GLU A 389 19.06 20.86 1.58
CA GLU A 389 18.43 19.55 1.83
C GLU A 389 18.60 19.11 3.30
N ALA A 390 19.76 19.39 3.92
CA ALA A 390 19.98 19.13 5.35
C ALA A 390 19.08 19.97 6.24
N VAL A 391 18.82 21.26 5.90
CA VAL A 391 17.81 22.11 6.59
C VAL A 391 16.45 21.44 6.58
N LEU A 392 16.04 20.85 5.46
CA LEU A 392 14.76 20.17 5.33
C LEU A 392 14.75 18.77 5.96
N GLY A 393 15.87 18.22 6.39
CA GLY A 393 15.96 16.84 6.86
C GLY A 393 15.59 15.82 5.77
N HIS A 394 16.06 16.06 4.54
CA HIS A 394 15.98 15.10 3.46
C HIS A 394 17.21 14.20 3.50
N LEU A 395 16.99 12.89 3.30
CA LEU A 395 18.09 11.97 3.07
C LEU A 395 18.62 12.19 1.65
N GLN A 396 19.93 12.27 1.53
CA GLN A 396 20.59 12.29 0.21
C GLN A 396 20.36 10.94 -0.47
N PRO A 397 19.88 10.91 -1.73
CA PRO A 397 19.66 9.67 -2.45
C PRO A 397 20.98 9.06 -2.94
N GLY A 398 21.00 7.74 -3.10
CA GLY A 398 22.11 7.03 -3.73
C GLY A 398 23.36 6.86 -2.85
N VAL A 399 24.51 6.69 -3.50
CA VAL A 399 25.80 6.41 -2.88
C VAL A 399 26.25 7.56 -1.96
N GLU A 400 25.97 8.79 -2.36
CA GLU A 400 26.34 10.00 -1.61
C GLU A 400 25.72 10.01 -0.19
N GLY A 401 24.45 9.61 -0.05
CA GLY A 401 23.78 9.52 1.26
C GLY A 401 24.33 8.44 2.19
N VAL A 402 25.09 7.49 1.66
CA VAL A 402 25.76 6.44 2.47
C VAL A 402 27.08 6.96 3.02
N TYR A 403 27.83 7.76 2.24
CA TYR A 403 29.18 8.21 2.58
C TYR A 403 29.18 9.57 3.28
N ASN A 404 28.36 10.54 2.86
CA ASN A 404 28.30 11.86 3.47
C ASN A 404 27.37 11.84 4.71
N ARG A 405 27.99 11.79 5.89
CA ARG A 405 27.30 11.83 7.19
C ARG A 405 27.47 13.18 7.90
N HIS A 406 27.94 14.19 7.20
CA HIS A 406 28.07 15.52 7.76
C HIS A 406 26.70 16.15 7.98
N HIS A 407 26.49 16.72 9.16
CA HIS A 407 25.19 17.28 9.58
C HIS A 407 24.98 18.74 9.16
N TYR A 408 26.03 19.43 8.70
CA TYR A 408 26.01 20.84 8.30
C TYR A 408 25.41 21.78 9.37
N ASP A 409 25.70 21.52 10.64
CA ASP A 409 25.03 22.23 11.77
C ASP A 409 25.34 23.73 11.75
N ALA A 410 26.58 24.13 11.54
CA ALA A 410 26.99 25.54 11.47
C ALA A 410 26.39 26.23 10.24
N GLU A 411 26.49 25.60 9.07
CA GLU A 411 25.99 26.13 7.81
C GLU A 411 24.47 26.26 7.82
N ARG A 412 23.73 25.27 8.36
CA ARG A 412 22.27 25.34 8.50
C ARG A 412 21.85 26.51 9.39
N ARG A 413 22.57 26.76 10.48
CA ARG A 413 22.32 27.91 11.36
C ARG A 413 22.57 29.21 10.63
N GLU A 414 23.71 29.33 9.95
CA GLU A 414 24.06 30.54 9.20
C GLU A 414 23.01 30.86 8.13
N TRP A 415 22.67 29.87 7.29
CA TRP A 415 21.73 30.12 6.19
C TRP A 415 20.30 30.36 6.65
N LEU A 416 19.83 29.74 7.74
CA LEU A 416 18.53 30.08 8.33
C LEU A 416 18.53 31.46 8.97
N THR A 417 19.64 31.90 9.57
CA THR A 417 19.77 33.23 10.13
C THR A 417 19.73 34.27 9.01
N ARG A 418 20.46 34.08 7.92
CA ARG A 418 20.42 34.98 6.74
C ARG A 418 19.02 35.07 6.13
N LEU A 419 18.35 33.95 5.95
CA LEU A 419 17.01 33.88 5.40
C LEU A 419 16.00 34.56 6.32
N ALA A 420 16.09 34.37 7.63
CA ALA A 420 15.26 35.04 8.63
C ALA A 420 15.45 36.56 8.57
N GLY A 421 16.69 37.06 8.44
CA GLY A 421 17.00 38.46 8.26
C GLY A 421 16.28 39.07 7.06
N CYS A 422 16.33 38.41 5.90
CA CYS A 422 15.63 38.90 4.70
C CYS A 422 14.10 39.00 4.92
N TRP A 423 13.51 38.11 5.70
CA TRP A 423 12.08 38.16 6.01
C TRP A 423 11.72 39.24 7.03
N GLU A 424 12.57 39.44 8.04
CA GLU A 424 12.38 40.55 9.01
C GLU A 424 12.47 41.88 8.31
N ASP A 425 13.45 42.08 7.41
CA ASP A 425 13.57 43.30 6.60
C ASP A 425 12.33 43.54 5.74
N ALA A 426 11.79 42.48 5.13
CA ALA A 426 10.57 42.54 4.33
C ALA A 426 9.32 42.79 5.19
N ALA A 427 9.32 42.33 6.44
CA ALA A 427 8.22 42.57 7.39
C ALA A 427 8.28 43.99 7.99
N GLY A 428 9.45 44.57 8.08
CA GLY A 428 9.63 45.97 8.55
C GLY A 428 9.29 47.04 7.52
N ARG A 429 9.19 46.65 6.22
CA ARG A 429 8.78 47.56 5.11
C ARG A 429 7.27 47.49 4.92
#